data_e3b84d408ed1622cea88e7528c1860f8
#
_entry.id   e3b84d408ed1622cea88e7528c1860f8
#
_cell.length_a   1.000
_cell.length_b   1.000
_cell.length_c   1.000
_cell.angle_alpha   90.00
_cell.angle_beta   90.00
_cell.angle_gamma   90.00
#
_symmetry.space_group_name_H-M   'P 1'
#
loop_
_entity.id
_entity.type
_entity.pdbx_description
1 polymer ?
#
loop_
_entity_poly.entity_id
_entity_poly.type
_entity_poly.pdbx_seq_one_letter_code
_entity_poly.pdbx_strand_id
1 'polypeptide(L)'
;MKVAAGNGILIFALSVFLISLWPADAAALTLSYFAEGAAGVRTNDDTTRKDGYNLLEGRFQVKGSHSPEALEDWRAELTGKAELLADGYDESLKFILREATLSFTPADIVDVKAGRQVLTWGTGDYLFINDLFPKDYVSFLTGRDDEYLKVPSDALRVSVFADAASLDIAVMPVMEPNRSVTGTRLSFYDGTRGAITGDEANRYFQKPAETIENIELAMRAYKTFGSFEGALYYFRGFYKEPRGIVDAATERFFYPRLSVYGFSLRGPVLGGIGNFEAGYYDSAEDRSGLDPMAENSSIKYLAGYTRDLGNDLSIGAQYLVEQMLDYGSYRSSLGAGEAVRDELRHLATLRVMKLMRDQTVEAIFFAFYSPSDNDAYLRPSVGYKITDNMKVTAGANIFIGTEDHTEFGQFERNDNIYARVRYSF
;
A
#
# COMPACT_ATOMS: atom_id res chain seq x y z
N MET A 1 -8.68 24.98 -10.62
CA MET A 1 -7.37 24.66 -10.08
C MET A 1 -7.43 24.91 -8.56
N LYS A 2 -7.86 23.88 -7.77
CA LYS A 2 -7.89 23.99 -6.31
C LYS A 2 -6.63 23.29 -5.79
N VAL A 3 -5.65 24.09 -5.37
CA VAL A 3 -4.51 23.61 -4.59
C VAL A 3 -5.03 23.38 -3.18
N ALA A 4 -4.95 22.14 -2.70
CA ALA A 4 -5.25 21.81 -1.31
C ALA A 4 -4.23 22.53 -0.42
N ALA A 5 -4.63 23.58 0.23
CA ALA A 5 -3.84 24.35 1.20
C ALA A 5 -3.94 23.63 2.56
N GLY A 6 -2.96 22.81 2.88
CA GLY A 6 -2.88 22.16 4.19
C GLY A 6 -1.46 21.67 4.55
N ASN A 7 -0.71 21.17 3.60
CA ASN A 7 0.64 20.63 3.84
C ASN A 7 1.76 21.52 3.29
N GLY A 8 1.45 22.80 3.02
CA GLY A 8 2.30 23.68 2.23
C GLY A 8 3.60 24.16 2.91
N ILE A 9 3.63 24.31 4.22
CA ILE A 9 4.73 25.04 4.87
C ILE A 9 5.96 24.16 5.07
N LEU A 10 5.80 22.93 5.53
CA LEU A 10 6.95 22.01 5.72
C LEU A 10 7.48 21.49 4.37
N ILE A 11 6.57 21.15 3.44
CA ILE A 11 6.93 20.73 2.07
C ILE A 11 7.57 21.89 1.32
N PHE A 12 7.04 23.12 1.45
CA PHE A 12 7.59 24.31 0.82
C PHE A 12 8.95 24.70 1.41
N ALA A 13 9.12 24.63 2.73
CA ALA A 13 10.40 24.89 3.39
C ALA A 13 11.46 23.85 3.02
N LEU A 14 11.10 22.56 2.98
CA LEU A 14 11.99 21.48 2.55
C LEU A 14 12.29 21.58 1.05
N SER A 15 11.32 21.93 0.21
CA SER A 15 11.48 22.12 -1.23
C SER A 15 12.38 23.30 -1.55
N VAL A 16 12.21 24.43 -0.85
CA VAL A 16 13.05 25.62 -1.00
C VAL A 16 14.47 25.35 -0.49
N PHE A 17 14.61 24.62 0.61
CA PHE A 17 15.89 24.20 1.15
C PHE A 17 16.59 23.21 0.19
N LEU A 18 15.87 22.24 -0.37
CA LEU A 18 16.38 21.29 -1.36
C LEU A 18 16.78 21.99 -2.68
N ILE A 19 16.03 23.00 -3.13
CA ILE A 19 16.37 23.80 -4.33
C ILE A 19 17.58 24.69 -4.07
N SER A 20 17.76 25.21 -2.84
CA SER A 20 18.93 26.05 -2.50
C SER A 20 20.21 25.25 -2.30
N LEU A 21 20.14 23.95 -2.05
CA LEU A 21 21.27 23.02 -2.00
C LEU A 21 21.57 22.37 -3.37
N TRP A 22 20.77 22.68 -4.41
CA TRP A 22 20.98 22.17 -5.76
C TRP A 22 22.14 22.93 -6.40
N PRO A 23 23.32 22.32 -6.55
CA PRO A 23 24.50 23.05 -7.01
C PRO A 23 24.47 23.30 -8.52
N ALA A 24 25.25 24.31 -8.93
CA ALA A 24 25.53 24.59 -10.34
C ALA A 24 26.43 23.53 -11.02
N ASP A 25 27.00 22.59 -10.27
CA ASP A 25 27.87 21.54 -10.77
C ASP A 25 27.07 20.30 -11.16
N ALA A 26 26.82 20.13 -12.47
CA ALA A 26 26.05 19.03 -13.06
C ALA A 26 26.73 17.64 -12.95
N ALA A 27 27.98 17.57 -12.48
CA ALA A 27 28.79 16.33 -12.52
C ALA A 27 28.36 15.24 -11.50
N ALA A 28 27.56 15.58 -10.47
CA ALA A 28 27.12 14.64 -9.44
C ALA A 28 25.62 14.34 -9.45
N LEU A 29 24.88 14.78 -10.48
CA LEU A 29 23.43 14.56 -10.60
C LEU A 29 23.13 13.34 -11.47
N THR A 30 22.52 12.31 -10.87
CA THR A 30 21.98 11.17 -11.58
C THR A 30 20.51 11.40 -11.89
N LEU A 31 20.10 11.33 -13.15
CA LEU A 31 18.72 11.47 -13.58
C LEU A 31 18.24 10.20 -14.28
N SER A 32 16.99 9.82 -14.04
CA SER A 32 16.29 8.78 -14.78
C SER A 32 14.85 9.20 -15.01
N TYR A 33 14.30 8.83 -16.16
CA TYR A 33 12.95 9.21 -16.55
C TYR A 33 12.21 8.04 -17.15
N PHE A 34 10.89 8.09 -17.09
CA PHE A 34 10.05 7.27 -17.97
C PHE A 34 8.79 8.01 -18.40
N ALA A 35 8.26 7.60 -19.54
CA ALA A 35 6.92 7.91 -19.98
C ALA A 35 6.10 6.62 -20.04
N GLU A 36 4.85 6.65 -19.55
CA GLU A 36 3.93 5.52 -19.57
C GLU A 36 2.56 5.94 -20.07
N GLY A 37 2.00 5.19 -21.00
CA GLY A 37 0.59 5.24 -21.35
C GLY A 37 -0.12 3.99 -20.84
N ALA A 38 -1.31 4.13 -20.25
CA ALA A 38 -2.10 3.04 -19.71
C ALA A 38 -3.57 3.20 -20.09
N ALA A 39 -4.21 2.09 -20.47
CA ALA A 39 -5.66 2.03 -20.72
C ALA A 39 -6.24 0.73 -20.17
N GLY A 40 -7.44 0.80 -19.63
CA GLY A 40 -8.17 -0.35 -19.08
C GLY A 40 -9.68 -0.17 -19.24
N VAL A 41 -10.33 -1.24 -19.64
CA VAL A 41 -11.79 -1.27 -19.86
C VAL A 41 -12.42 -2.31 -18.96
N ARG A 42 -13.64 -2.02 -18.48
CA ARG A 42 -14.46 -3.00 -17.76
C ARG A 42 -14.96 -4.07 -18.72
N THR A 43 -15.08 -5.27 -18.19
CA THR A 43 -15.65 -6.40 -18.94
C THR A 43 -17.08 -6.73 -18.50
N ASN A 44 -17.49 -6.24 -17.34
CA ASN A 44 -18.85 -6.41 -16.80
C ASN A 44 -19.62 -5.08 -16.85
N ASP A 45 -20.93 -5.17 -16.99
CA ASP A 45 -21.82 -4.02 -16.92
C ASP A 45 -21.96 -3.57 -15.47
N ASP A 46 -21.73 -2.29 -15.22
CA ASP A 46 -21.94 -1.65 -13.93
C ASP A 46 -22.88 -0.46 -14.07
N THR A 47 -24.14 -0.65 -13.69
CA THR A 47 -25.18 0.37 -13.78
C THR A 47 -24.99 1.53 -12.79
N THR A 48 -24.11 1.40 -11.80
CA THR A 48 -23.77 2.46 -10.85
C THR A 48 -22.71 3.41 -11.40
N ARG A 49 -22.16 3.12 -12.59
CA ARG A 49 -21.08 3.85 -13.26
C ARG A 49 -21.49 4.32 -14.64
N LYS A 50 -21.01 5.49 -15.06
CA LYS A 50 -21.29 6.06 -16.39
C LYS A 50 -20.33 5.56 -17.46
N ASP A 51 -19.08 5.25 -17.08
CA ASP A 51 -18.01 4.94 -18.03
C ASP A 51 -17.70 3.46 -18.10
N GLY A 52 -17.52 2.94 -19.30
CA GLY A 52 -17.09 1.55 -19.56
C GLY A 52 -15.59 1.31 -19.38
N TYR A 53 -14.79 2.35 -19.10
CA TYR A 53 -13.36 2.23 -18.81
C TYR A 53 -13.07 2.63 -17.37
N ASN A 54 -11.97 2.14 -16.81
CA ASN A 54 -11.53 2.43 -15.46
C ASN A 54 -10.10 2.98 -15.39
N LEU A 55 -9.37 2.93 -16.50
CA LEU A 55 -7.99 3.41 -16.62
C LEU A 55 -7.81 4.07 -17.99
N LEU A 56 -7.37 5.32 -18.02
CA LEU A 56 -6.92 6.02 -19.21
C LEU A 56 -5.93 7.10 -18.76
N GLU A 57 -4.63 6.79 -18.84
CA GLU A 57 -3.61 7.62 -18.22
C GLU A 57 -2.38 7.81 -19.10
N GLY A 58 -1.81 9.02 -19.05
CA GLY A 58 -0.48 9.32 -19.49
C GLY A 58 0.37 9.79 -18.31
N ARG A 59 1.51 9.19 -18.07
CA ARG A 59 2.39 9.49 -16.95
C ARG A 59 3.80 9.80 -17.43
N PHE A 60 4.39 10.85 -16.89
CA PHE A 60 5.80 11.16 -17.02
C PHE A 60 6.42 11.26 -15.65
N GLN A 61 7.49 10.50 -15.39
CA GLN A 61 8.19 10.51 -14.12
C GLN A 61 9.64 10.95 -14.31
N VAL A 62 10.12 11.76 -13.38
CA VAL A 62 11.53 12.12 -13.22
C VAL A 62 11.97 11.70 -11.83
N LYS A 63 13.10 10.99 -11.75
CA LYS A 63 13.82 10.73 -10.52
C LYS A 63 15.22 11.30 -10.64
N GLY A 64 15.65 12.05 -9.62
CA GLY A 64 17.01 12.57 -9.53
C GLY A 64 17.62 12.26 -8.18
N SER A 65 18.92 12.00 -8.14
CA SER A 65 19.71 11.95 -6.90
C SER A 65 20.99 12.73 -7.04
N HIS A 66 21.43 13.32 -5.93
CA HIS A 66 22.62 14.15 -5.85
C HIS A 66 23.29 13.98 -4.48
N SER A 67 24.61 13.80 -4.47
CA SER A 67 25.43 13.74 -3.26
C SER A 67 26.25 15.03 -3.13
N PRO A 68 25.87 15.96 -2.22
CA PRO A 68 26.55 17.24 -2.10
C PRO A 68 27.97 17.09 -1.55
N GLU A 69 28.98 17.62 -2.22
CA GLU A 69 30.39 17.59 -1.74
C GLU A 69 30.55 18.21 -0.33
N ALA A 70 29.80 19.29 -0.05
CA ALA A 70 29.82 19.94 1.25
C ALA A 70 29.37 19.04 2.43
N LEU A 71 28.75 17.91 2.14
CA LEU A 71 28.26 16.93 3.11
C LEU A 71 28.84 15.52 2.90
N GLU A 72 29.98 15.43 2.21
CA GLU A 72 30.64 14.16 1.90
C GLU A 72 31.01 13.36 3.16
N ASP A 73 31.47 14.02 4.21
CA ASP A 73 31.79 13.40 5.53
C ASP A 73 30.58 12.69 6.14
N TRP A 74 29.37 13.13 5.81
CA TRP A 74 28.11 12.55 6.29
C TRP A 74 27.48 11.59 5.28
N ARG A 75 28.15 11.31 4.16
CA ARG A 75 27.61 10.48 3.06
C ARG A 75 26.19 10.90 2.68
N ALA A 76 25.97 12.22 2.57
CA ALA A 76 24.63 12.75 2.36
C ALA A 76 24.18 12.57 0.92
N GLU A 77 22.90 12.24 0.72
CA GLU A 77 22.22 12.12 -0.57
C GLU A 77 20.88 12.84 -0.54
N LEU A 78 20.65 13.66 -1.54
CA LEU A 78 19.35 14.25 -1.86
C LEU A 78 18.67 13.40 -2.96
N THR A 79 17.44 12.98 -2.73
CA THR A 79 16.67 12.24 -3.75
C THR A 79 15.33 12.91 -3.98
N GLY A 80 14.98 13.12 -5.25
CA GLY A 80 13.68 13.60 -5.70
C GLY A 80 13.04 12.65 -6.71
N LYS A 81 11.73 12.38 -6.57
CA LYS A 81 10.93 11.60 -7.53
C LYS A 81 9.57 12.28 -7.70
N ALA A 82 9.32 12.81 -8.88
CA ALA A 82 8.11 13.54 -9.21
C ALA A 82 7.46 13.01 -10.48
N GLU A 83 6.14 13.11 -10.55
CA GLU A 83 5.33 12.63 -11.66
C GLU A 83 4.36 13.70 -12.13
N LEU A 84 4.18 13.77 -13.44
CA LEU A 84 3.07 14.43 -14.09
C LEU A 84 2.11 13.35 -14.61
N LEU A 85 0.91 13.32 -14.08
CA LEU A 85 -0.14 12.37 -14.44
C LEU A 85 -1.29 13.08 -15.13
N ALA A 86 -1.48 12.80 -16.42
CA ALA A 86 -2.71 13.11 -17.14
C ALA A 86 -3.67 11.93 -16.97
N ASP A 87 -4.76 12.16 -16.26
CA ASP A 87 -5.77 11.16 -15.94
C ASP A 87 -7.05 11.47 -16.72
N GLY A 88 -7.29 10.70 -17.80
CA GLY A 88 -8.45 10.88 -18.66
C GLY A 88 -9.77 10.44 -18.01
N TYR A 89 -9.70 9.60 -16.97
CA TYR A 89 -10.88 9.22 -16.20
C TYR A 89 -11.38 10.37 -15.31
N ASP A 90 -10.46 11.02 -14.58
CA ASP A 90 -10.78 12.16 -13.71
C ASP A 90 -10.76 13.51 -14.47
N GLU A 91 -10.48 13.51 -15.77
CA GLU A 91 -10.27 14.70 -16.63
C GLU A 91 -9.30 15.70 -15.98
N SER A 92 -8.19 15.21 -15.43
CA SER A 92 -7.28 15.99 -14.59
C SER A 92 -5.82 15.83 -14.97
N LEU A 93 -5.05 16.90 -14.73
CA LEU A 93 -3.59 16.87 -14.77
C LEU A 93 -3.08 17.05 -13.33
N LYS A 94 -2.35 16.06 -12.82
CA LYS A 94 -1.88 16.00 -11.44
C LYS A 94 -0.35 16.02 -11.39
N PHE A 95 0.21 16.92 -10.58
CA PHE A 95 1.62 16.82 -10.17
C PHE A 95 1.68 16.02 -8.86
N ILE A 96 2.50 14.96 -8.84
CA ILE A 96 2.61 14.05 -7.71
C ILE A 96 4.08 13.99 -7.29
N LEU A 97 4.37 14.47 -6.08
CA LEU A 97 5.68 14.31 -5.45
C LEU A 97 5.71 12.98 -4.70
N ARG A 98 6.46 11.99 -5.22
CA ARG A 98 6.57 10.66 -4.62
C ARG A 98 7.72 10.54 -3.63
N GLU A 99 8.83 11.24 -3.91
CA GLU A 99 9.99 11.25 -3.03
C GLU A 99 10.64 12.64 -3.03
N ALA A 100 10.99 13.13 -1.86
CA ALA A 100 11.81 14.31 -1.63
C ALA A 100 12.52 14.12 -0.30
N THR A 101 13.74 13.58 -0.33
CA THR A 101 14.44 13.15 0.88
C THR A 101 15.88 13.65 0.94
N LEU A 102 16.32 13.89 2.17
CA LEU A 102 17.72 13.96 2.55
C LEU A 102 18.04 12.71 3.36
N SER A 103 19.01 11.92 2.89
CA SER A 103 19.60 10.79 3.60
C SER A 103 21.01 11.15 4.03
N PHE A 104 21.44 10.77 5.24
CA PHE A 104 22.80 10.98 5.71
C PHE A 104 23.17 10.01 6.83
N THR A 105 24.48 9.76 6.99
CA THR A 105 25.08 8.84 7.96
C THR A 105 25.91 9.63 8.97
N PRO A 106 25.31 10.11 10.10
CA PRO A 106 26.02 10.94 11.08
C PRO A 106 27.07 10.16 11.92
N ALA A 107 26.94 8.83 11.93
CA ALA A 107 27.87 7.91 12.57
C ALA A 107 27.81 6.57 11.84
N ASP A 108 28.89 5.77 11.87
CA ASP A 108 29.01 4.51 11.13
C ASP A 108 27.87 3.50 11.38
N ILE A 109 27.21 3.62 12.53
CA ILE A 109 26.10 2.76 12.94
C ILE A 109 24.73 3.43 12.83
N VAL A 110 24.64 4.66 12.31
CA VAL A 110 23.38 5.43 12.28
C VAL A 110 23.13 6.01 10.89
N ASP A 111 22.01 5.63 10.29
CA ASP A 111 21.48 6.27 9.09
C ASP A 111 20.23 7.07 9.41
N VAL A 112 20.12 8.25 8.82
CA VAL A 112 18.95 9.12 8.94
C VAL A 112 18.39 9.41 7.54
N LYS A 113 17.07 9.29 7.36
CA LYS A 113 16.37 9.71 6.15
C LYS A 113 15.17 10.57 6.52
N ALA A 114 15.17 11.81 6.09
CA ALA A 114 14.13 12.80 6.38
C ALA A 114 13.45 13.26 5.10
N GLY A 115 12.13 13.41 5.13
CA GLY A 115 11.31 13.92 4.04
C GLY A 115 10.26 12.95 3.54
N ARG A 116 9.72 13.23 2.35
CA ARG A 116 8.68 12.41 1.72
C ARG A 116 9.27 11.14 1.13
N GLN A 117 8.81 10.00 1.59
CA GLN A 117 9.36 8.69 1.23
C GLN A 117 8.32 7.57 1.31
N VAL A 118 8.54 6.49 0.56
CA VAL A 118 7.78 5.26 0.71
C VAL A 118 8.40 4.45 1.85
N LEU A 119 7.59 4.16 2.86
CA LEU A 119 7.94 3.26 3.95
C LEU A 119 7.31 1.88 3.71
N THR A 120 8.02 0.81 4.06
CA THR A 120 7.51 -0.56 3.94
C THR A 120 8.29 -1.49 4.86
N TRP A 121 7.55 -2.35 5.59
CA TRP A 121 8.09 -3.40 6.46
C TRP A 121 7.29 -4.69 6.25
N GLY A 122 7.57 -5.71 7.07
CA GLY A 122 6.90 -7.00 6.96
C GLY A 122 7.51 -7.91 5.89
N THR A 123 6.96 -9.09 5.75
CA THR A 123 7.46 -10.16 4.87
C THR A 123 6.40 -10.70 3.91
N GLY A 124 5.15 -10.24 4.03
CA GLY A 124 4.05 -10.61 3.15
C GLY A 124 4.16 -9.95 1.77
N ASP A 125 3.65 -10.61 0.72
CA ASP A 125 3.62 -10.05 -0.64
C ASP A 125 2.60 -8.89 -0.72
N TYR A 126 1.30 -9.22 -0.78
CA TYR A 126 0.18 -8.24 -0.80
C TYR A 126 -0.73 -8.39 0.43
N LEU A 127 -0.30 -9.17 1.43
CA LEU A 127 -0.93 -9.31 2.74
C LEU A 127 -0.09 -8.57 3.77
N PHE A 128 -0.66 -7.57 4.42
CA PHE A 128 0.08 -6.64 5.26
C PHE A 128 -0.33 -6.81 6.72
N ILE A 129 0.55 -7.39 7.54
CA ILE A 129 0.40 -7.44 9.00
C ILE A 129 1.26 -6.37 9.67
N ASN A 130 2.58 -6.39 9.40
CA ASN A 130 3.52 -5.46 10.02
C ASN A 130 3.88 -4.28 9.10
N ASP A 131 3.36 -4.23 7.88
CA ASP A 131 3.46 -3.09 6.97
C ASP A 131 2.23 -2.17 7.12
N LEU A 132 2.26 -1.31 8.13
CA LEU A 132 1.16 -0.42 8.53
C LEU A 132 1.23 0.96 7.85
N PHE A 133 2.04 1.09 6.83
CA PHE A 133 2.16 2.31 6.03
C PHE A 133 1.07 2.37 4.94
N PRO A 134 0.74 3.57 4.43
CA PRO A 134 -0.40 3.74 3.53
C PRO A 134 -0.25 3.02 2.19
N LYS A 135 -1.39 2.55 1.66
CA LYS A 135 -1.51 1.83 0.38
C LYS A 135 -2.48 2.51 -0.56
N ASP A 136 -2.28 2.35 -1.87
CA ASP A 136 -3.19 2.80 -2.92
C ASP A 136 -3.91 1.58 -3.53
N TYR A 137 -5.05 1.23 -2.93
CA TYR A 137 -5.85 0.11 -3.41
C TYR A 137 -6.56 0.43 -4.75
N VAL A 138 -6.82 1.71 -5.05
CA VAL A 138 -7.34 2.08 -6.36
C VAL A 138 -6.33 1.74 -7.45
N SER A 139 -5.05 2.05 -7.23
CA SER A 139 -3.97 1.66 -8.17
C SER A 139 -3.88 0.14 -8.32
N PHE A 140 -3.99 -0.59 -7.21
CA PHE A 140 -3.88 -2.05 -7.17
C PHE A 140 -5.01 -2.75 -7.94
N LEU A 141 -6.26 -2.26 -7.81
CA LEU A 141 -7.46 -2.85 -8.41
C LEU A 141 -7.72 -2.40 -9.85
N THR A 142 -7.01 -1.38 -10.36
CA THR A 142 -7.20 -0.86 -11.73
C THR A 142 -6.12 -1.29 -12.71
N GLY A 143 -5.09 -2.02 -12.28
CA GLY A 143 -4.01 -2.49 -13.16
C GLY A 143 -2.89 -1.48 -13.39
N ARG A 144 -2.75 -0.46 -12.55
CA ARG A 144 -1.51 0.34 -12.48
C ARG A 144 -0.35 -0.54 -12.04
N ASP A 145 0.87 -0.06 -12.24
CA ASP A 145 2.06 -0.78 -11.79
C ASP A 145 2.06 -0.97 -10.28
N ASP A 146 2.57 -2.12 -9.80
CA ASP A 146 2.59 -2.46 -8.37
C ASP A 146 3.43 -1.49 -7.53
N GLU A 147 4.35 -0.72 -8.16
CA GLU A 147 5.05 0.36 -7.47
C GLU A 147 4.10 1.43 -6.90
N TYR A 148 2.89 1.57 -7.49
CA TYR A 148 1.89 2.54 -7.05
C TYR A 148 1.04 2.05 -5.89
N LEU A 149 1.09 0.76 -5.54
CA LEU A 149 0.39 0.25 -4.35
C LEU A 149 0.87 0.94 -3.06
N LYS A 150 2.13 1.35 -2.99
CA LYS A 150 2.69 2.01 -1.80
C LYS A 150 2.62 3.52 -1.93
N VAL A 151 1.93 4.17 -0.97
CA VAL A 151 1.77 5.62 -0.90
C VAL A 151 2.92 6.21 -0.09
N PRO A 152 3.56 7.31 -0.55
CA PRO A 152 4.58 7.98 0.22
C PRO A 152 4.00 8.72 1.43
N SER A 153 4.77 8.76 2.53
CA SER A 153 4.50 9.55 3.73
C SER A 153 5.64 10.52 4.01
N ASP A 154 5.33 11.66 4.62
CA ASP A 154 6.35 12.55 5.16
C ASP A 154 6.83 11.95 6.50
N ALA A 155 8.13 11.66 6.60
CA ALA A 155 8.68 10.95 7.74
C ALA A 155 10.13 11.32 8.05
N LEU A 156 10.49 11.18 9.33
CA LEU A 156 11.86 11.05 9.78
C LEU A 156 12.10 9.58 10.12
N ARG A 157 13.01 8.92 9.38
CA ARG A 157 13.46 7.57 9.68
C ARG A 157 14.89 7.60 10.22
N VAL A 158 15.12 6.90 11.32
CA VAL A 158 16.44 6.68 11.92
C VAL A 158 16.66 5.17 11.99
N SER A 159 17.77 4.71 11.42
CA SER A 159 18.21 3.31 11.48
C SER A 159 19.51 3.22 12.28
N VAL A 160 19.54 2.35 13.28
CA VAL A 160 20.70 2.09 14.13
C VAL A 160 21.13 0.65 13.95
N PHE A 161 22.41 0.42 13.58
CA PHE A 161 22.97 -0.89 13.31
C PHE A 161 23.97 -1.25 14.43
N ALA A 162 23.49 -2.04 15.39
CA ALA A 162 24.35 -2.49 16.50
C ALA A 162 24.55 -4.03 16.42
N ASP A 163 25.65 -4.53 16.98
CA ASP A 163 25.96 -5.97 17.00
C ASP A 163 24.87 -6.81 17.66
N ALA A 164 24.19 -6.24 18.66
CA ALA A 164 23.12 -6.93 19.38
C ALA A 164 21.86 -7.10 18.51
N ALA A 165 21.43 -6.05 17.85
CA ALA A 165 20.29 -6.00 16.91
C ALA A 165 20.29 -4.64 16.20
N SER A 166 19.67 -4.57 15.03
CA SER A 166 19.38 -3.30 14.35
C SER A 166 18.01 -2.77 14.77
N LEU A 167 17.85 -1.44 14.76
CA LEU A 167 16.61 -0.75 15.12
C LEU A 167 16.27 0.30 14.07
N ASP A 168 15.12 0.20 13.47
CA ASP A 168 14.51 1.25 12.64
C ASP A 168 13.43 1.98 13.45
N ILE A 169 13.44 3.31 13.42
CA ILE A 169 12.40 4.16 14.00
C ILE A 169 11.91 5.08 12.89
N ALA A 170 10.60 5.13 12.65
CA ALA A 170 9.97 6.07 11.73
C ALA A 170 8.93 6.91 12.47
N VAL A 171 9.06 8.23 12.35
CA VAL A 171 8.12 9.22 12.92
C VAL A 171 7.43 9.91 11.76
N MET A 172 6.11 9.81 11.68
CA MET A 172 5.26 10.47 10.69
C MET A 172 4.45 11.57 11.38
N PRO A 173 4.77 12.85 11.14
CA PRO A 173 4.09 13.96 11.81
C PRO A 173 2.61 14.12 11.38
N VAL A 174 2.27 13.65 10.19
CA VAL A 174 0.92 13.70 9.65
C VAL A 174 0.50 12.32 9.18
N MET A 175 -0.70 11.89 9.60
CA MET A 175 -1.29 10.64 9.16
C MET A 175 -1.66 10.72 7.67
N GLU A 176 -1.05 9.86 6.86
CA GLU A 176 -1.43 9.63 5.46
C GLU A 176 -2.33 8.38 5.39
N PRO A 177 -3.58 8.50 4.88
CA PRO A 177 -4.48 7.36 4.78
C PRO A 177 -4.20 6.51 3.54
N ASN A 178 -4.79 5.31 3.52
CA ASN A 178 -4.93 4.55 2.29
C ASN A 178 -5.75 5.33 1.26
N ARG A 179 -5.44 5.11 -0.01
CA ARG A 179 -6.30 5.50 -1.13
C ARG A 179 -7.27 4.36 -1.42
N SER A 180 -8.36 4.36 -0.64
CA SER A 180 -9.40 3.33 -0.73
C SER A 180 -10.37 3.65 -1.87
N VAL A 181 -11.15 2.65 -2.28
CA VAL A 181 -12.23 2.81 -3.26
C VAL A 181 -13.32 3.70 -2.65
N THR A 182 -13.75 4.71 -3.40
CA THR A 182 -14.73 5.71 -2.97
C THR A 182 -15.95 5.81 -3.89
N GLY A 183 -16.10 4.89 -4.82
CA GLY A 183 -17.17 4.92 -5.82
C GLY A 183 -16.81 5.68 -7.11
N THR A 184 -15.81 6.56 -7.08
CA THR A 184 -15.48 7.42 -8.23
C THR A 184 -14.98 6.62 -9.45
N ARG A 185 -14.07 5.68 -9.26
CA ARG A 185 -13.44 4.89 -10.34
C ARG A 185 -13.87 3.44 -10.33
N LEU A 186 -14.15 2.91 -9.18
CA LEU A 186 -14.60 1.55 -8.93
C LEU A 186 -15.83 1.62 -8.03
N SER A 187 -16.88 0.84 -8.35
CA SER A 187 -18.00 0.64 -7.44
C SER A 187 -17.57 -0.26 -6.28
N PHE A 188 -18.26 -0.14 -5.16
CA PHE A 188 -17.99 -0.89 -3.94
C PHE A 188 -19.27 -1.07 -3.13
N TYR A 189 -19.28 -2.02 -2.20
CA TYR A 189 -20.38 -2.19 -1.27
C TYR A 189 -20.33 -1.13 -0.16
N ASP A 190 -21.37 -0.31 -0.07
CA ASP A 190 -21.54 0.65 1.02
C ASP A 190 -22.43 0.05 2.12
N GLY A 191 -21.80 -0.34 3.23
CA GLY A 191 -22.51 -0.94 4.37
C GLY A 191 -23.55 -0.02 5.00
N THR A 192 -23.43 1.31 4.87
CA THR A 192 -24.44 2.26 5.37
C THR A 192 -25.69 2.30 4.51
N ARG A 193 -25.56 1.94 3.24
CA ARG A 193 -26.65 1.85 2.25
C ARG A 193 -27.13 0.42 2.03
N GLY A 194 -26.32 -0.58 2.41
CA GLY A 194 -26.59 -1.99 2.17
C GLY A 194 -26.62 -2.36 0.68
N ALA A 195 -25.84 -1.65 -0.16
CA ALA A 195 -25.87 -1.83 -1.63
C ALA A 195 -24.54 -1.44 -2.28
N ILE A 196 -24.31 -1.97 -3.50
CA ILE A 196 -23.20 -1.51 -4.35
C ILE A 196 -23.47 -0.07 -4.78
N THR A 197 -22.47 0.79 -4.58
CA THR A 197 -22.50 2.22 -4.83
C THR A 197 -21.34 2.64 -5.73
N GLY A 198 -21.57 3.52 -6.67
CA GLY A 198 -20.60 4.06 -7.62
C GLY A 198 -20.56 5.59 -7.59
N ASP A 199 -20.94 6.23 -8.72
CA ASP A 199 -20.90 7.69 -8.89
C ASP A 199 -21.73 8.49 -7.87
N GLU A 200 -22.69 7.85 -7.21
CA GLU A 200 -23.57 8.47 -6.21
C GLU A 200 -22.98 8.46 -4.79
N ALA A 201 -21.79 7.89 -4.60
CA ALA A 201 -21.15 7.87 -3.30
C ALA A 201 -20.79 9.31 -2.85
N ASN A 202 -21.16 9.66 -1.62
CA ASN A 202 -20.90 10.97 -1.03
C ASN A 202 -20.32 10.84 0.37
N ARG A 203 -19.26 10.05 0.50
CA ARG A 203 -18.63 9.72 1.78
C ARG A 203 -17.66 10.82 2.22
N TYR A 204 -17.74 11.21 3.49
CA TYR A 204 -16.81 12.16 4.09
C TYR A 204 -15.88 11.46 5.08
N PHE A 205 -14.58 11.61 4.87
CA PHE A 205 -13.53 11.01 5.70
C PHE A 205 -12.86 12.07 6.57
N GLN A 206 -13.11 12.01 7.88
CA GLN A 206 -12.53 12.93 8.84
C GLN A 206 -11.14 12.43 9.26
N LYS A 207 -10.09 13.10 8.76
CA LYS A 207 -8.71 12.82 9.18
C LYS A 207 -8.46 13.30 10.61
N PRO A 208 -7.52 12.66 11.35
CA PRO A 208 -7.03 13.18 12.62
C PRO A 208 -6.44 14.59 12.43
N ALA A 209 -6.60 15.44 13.44
CA ALA A 209 -5.99 16.77 13.44
C ALA A 209 -4.46 16.68 13.45
N GLU A 210 -3.79 17.59 12.76
CA GLU A 210 -2.32 17.66 12.70
C GLU A 210 -1.76 18.27 13.99
N THR A 211 -1.69 17.46 15.04
CA THR A 211 -1.19 17.83 16.37
C THR A 211 -0.11 16.86 16.83
N ILE A 212 0.71 17.26 17.79
CA ILE A 212 1.79 16.41 18.39
C ILE A 212 1.20 15.09 18.93
N GLU A 213 -0.01 15.11 19.46
CA GLU A 213 -0.68 13.94 20.02
C GLU A 213 -1.06 12.89 18.96
N ASN A 214 -1.17 13.32 17.70
CA ASN A 214 -1.57 12.51 16.56
C ASN A 214 -0.38 12.11 15.65
N ILE A 215 0.85 12.39 16.09
CA ILE A 215 2.07 11.88 15.45
C ILE A 215 2.05 10.36 15.49
N GLU A 216 2.32 9.75 14.34
CA GLU A 216 2.45 8.29 14.24
C GLU A 216 3.91 7.87 14.46
N LEU A 217 4.09 6.77 15.18
CA LEU A 217 5.38 6.17 15.47
C LEU A 217 5.39 4.72 15.01
N ALA A 218 6.39 4.34 14.25
CA ALA A 218 6.66 2.96 13.89
C ALA A 218 8.09 2.58 14.32
N MET A 219 8.28 1.38 14.86
CA MET A 219 9.57 0.85 15.29
C MET A 219 9.70 -0.59 14.81
N ARG A 220 10.92 -0.96 14.37
CA ARG A 220 11.30 -2.32 14.01
C ARG A 220 12.65 -2.65 14.60
N ALA A 221 12.71 -3.62 15.50
CA ALA A 221 13.98 -4.20 15.99
C ALA A 221 14.20 -5.55 15.30
N TYR A 222 15.35 -5.76 14.66
CA TYR A 222 15.58 -6.98 13.89
C TYR A 222 17.01 -7.51 14.01
N LYS A 223 17.14 -8.81 13.83
CA LYS A 223 18.44 -9.49 13.84
C LYS A 223 18.40 -10.74 12.97
N THR A 224 19.55 -11.03 12.34
CA THR A 224 19.78 -12.28 11.65
C THR A 224 20.41 -13.30 12.61
N PHE A 225 19.79 -14.48 12.71
CA PHE A 225 20.24 -15.63 13.50
C PHE A 225 20.60 -16.78 12.54
N GLY A 226 21.90 -16.96 12.24
CA GLY A 226 22.31 -17.86 11.17
C GLY A 226 21.78 -17.39 9.83
N SER A 227 20.86 -18.14 9.23
CA SER A 227 20.20 -17.79 7.94
C SER A 227 18.77 -17.24 8.10
N PHE A 228 18.27 -17.09 9.33
CA PHE A 228 16.94 -16.55 9.60
C PHE A 228 17.00 -15.11 10.09
N GLU A 229 16.15 -14.25 9.58
CA GLU A 229 15.90 -12.93 10.13
C GLU A 229 14.64 -12.95 10.99
N GLY A 230 14.77 -12.52 12.25
CA GLY A 230 13.65 -12.26 13.15
C GLY A 230 13.50 -10.77 13.37
N ALA A 231 12.25 -10.30 13.47
CA ALA A 231 11.95 -8.89 13.77
C ALA A 231 10.77 -8.76 14.73
N LEU A 232 10.84 -7.70 15.57
CA LEU A 232 9.75 -7.24 16.41
C LEU A 232 9.32 -5.86 15.92
N TYR A 233 8.01 -5.61 15.94
CA TYR A 233 7.42 -4.38 15.44
C TYR A 233 6.55 -3.73 16.50
N TYR A 234 6.57 -2.42 16.53
CA TYR A 234 5.63 -1.59 17.25
C TYR A 234 5.14 -0.47 16.34
N PHE A 235 3.84 -0.24 16.35
CA PHE A 235 3.20 0.89 15.68
C PHE A 235 2.21 1.56 16.63
N ARG A 236 2.20 2.89 16.63
CA ARG A 236 1.17 3.71 17.27
C ARG A 236 0.76 4.80 16.30
N GLY A 237 -0.50 4.84 15.98
CA GLY A 237 -1.07 5.79 15.02
C GLY A 237 -2.56 5.54 14.83
N PHE A 238 -2.96 5.39 13.58
CA PHE A 238 -4.35 5.23 13.19
C PHE A 238 -4.49 4.09 12.16
N TYR A 239 -5.68 3.47 12.12
CA TYR A 239 -6.05 2.67 10.97
C TYR A 239 -5.88 3.49 9.69
N LYS A 240 -5.34 2.90 8.63
CA LYS A 240 -5.14 3.62 7.35
C LYS A 240 -6.41 3.63 6.49
N GLU A 241 -7.43 2.87 6.88
CA GLU A 241 -8.77 2.90 6.32
C GLU A 241 -9.75 3.56 7.30
N PRO A 242 -10.81 4.21 6.81
CA PRO A 242 -11.80 4.88 7.64
C PRO A 242 -12.78 3.86 8.25
N ARG A 243 -12.29 3.08 9.22
CA ARG A 243 -13.02 1.97 9.86
C ARG A 243 -13.91 2.39 11.02
N GLY A 244 -14.00 3.68 11.32
CA GLY A 244 -14.90 4.23 12.32
C GLY A 244 -16.02 5.04 11.65
N ILE A 245 -17.22 4.99 12.22
CA ILE A 245 -18.40 5.72 11.75
C ILE A 245 -18.72 6.83 12.75
N VAL A 246 -18.75 8.08 12.30
CA VAL A 246 -19.20 9.24 13.09
C VAL A 246 -20.72 9.37 13.03
N ASP A 247 -21.27 9.22 11.82
CA ASP A 247 -22.70 9.35 11.54
C ASP A 247 -23.02 8.61 10.23
N ALA A 248 -23.74 7.50 10.37
CA ALA A 248 -24.12 6.66 9.23
C ALA A 248 -25.10 7.36 8.28
N ALA A 249 -26.02 8.19 8.81
CA ALA A 249 -27.03 8.88 8.00
C ALA A 249 -26.42 9.95 7.09
N THR A 250 -25.31 10.55 7.49
CA THR A 250 -24.57 11.56 6.68
C THR A 250 -23.29 10.99 6.07
N GLU A 251 -23.08 9.68 6.12
CA GLU A 251 -21.92 8.96 5.56
C GLU A 251 -20.59 9.57 6.02
N ARG A 252 -20.50 9.92 7.31
CA ARG A 252 -19.29 10.47 7.91
C ARG A 252 -18.50 9.39 8.64
N PHE A 253 -17.24 9.24 8.24
CA PHE A 253 -16.32 8.22 8.74
C PHE A 253 -15.07 8.87 9.35
N PHE A 254 -14.40 8.15 10.24
CA PHE A 254 -13.12 8.56 10.81
C PHE A 254 -12.10 7.41 10.83
N TYR A 255 -10.87 7.74 11.15
CA TYR A 255 -9.77 6.79 11.28
C TYR A 255 -9.53 6.51 12.77
N PRO A 256 -9.90 5.33 13.29
CA PRO A 256 -9.72 4.99 14.70
C PRO A 256 -8.23 4.92 15.07
N ARG A 257 -7.91 5.19 16.34
CA ARG A 257 -6.57 5.00 16.88
C ARG A 257 -6.21 3.53 16.94
N LEU A 258 -4.95 3.23 16.61
CA LEU A 258 -4.44 1.88 16.52
C LEU A 258 -3.05 1.80 17.16
N SER A 259 -2.84 0.77 18.00
CA SER A 259 -1.50 0.31 18.36
C SER A 259 -1.32 -1.13 17.88
N VAL A 260 -0.16 -1.44 17.28
CA VAL A 260 0.14 -2.80 16.83
C VAL A 260 1.46 -3.26 17.43
N TYR A 261 1.45 -4.49 17.91
CA TYR A 261 2.62 -5.22 18.39
C TYR A 261 2.80 -6.43 17.49
N GLY A 262 3.93 -6.49 16.79
CA GLY A 262 4.14 -7.47 15.75
C GLY A 262 5.43 -8.26 15.87
N PHE A 263 5.47 -9.37 15.15
CA PHE A 263 6.63 -10.24 15.03
C PHE A 263 6.72 -10.78 13.61
N SER A 264 7.93 -11.00 13.11
CA SER A 264 8.16 -11.78 11.90
C SER A 264 9.40 -12.66 12.02
N LEU A 265 9.39 -13.75 11.25
CA LEU A 265 10.52 -14.63 11.04
C LEU A 265 10.58 -15.01 9.57
N ARG A 266 11.75 -14.89 8.93
CA ARG A 266 11.96 -15.26 7.53
C ARG A 266 13.30 -15.96 7.37
N GLY A 267 13.34 -17.00 6.54
CA GLY A 267 14.58 -17.71 6.24
C GLY A 267 14.41 -18.89 5.31
N PRO A 268 15.50 -19.60 5.00
CA PRO A 268 15.48 -20.76 4.11
C PRO A 268 14.78 -21.97 4.77
N VAL A 269 13.82 -22.56 4.06
CA VAL A 269 13.06 -23.74 4.48
C VAL A 269 12.86 -24.63 3.26
N LEU A 270 13.19 -25.92 3.35
CA LEU A 270 12.91 -26.94 2.32
C LEU A 270 13.29 -26.54 0.89
N GLY A 271 14.41 -25.84 0.72
CA GLY A 271 14.90 -25.38 -0.58
C GLY A 271 14.16 -24.17 -1.16
N GLY A 272 13.39 -23.46 -0.37
CA GLY A 272 12.77 -22.19 -0.66
C GLY A 272 12.94 -21.22 0.51
N ILE A 273 12.14 -20.16 0.55
CA ILE A 273 12.08 -19.17 1.61
C ILE A 273 10.73 -19.26 2.31
N GLY A 274 10.76 -19.56 3.61
CA GLY A 274 9.58 -19.48 4.48
C GLY A 274 9.53 -18.14 5.19
N ASN A 275 8.32 -17.65 5.45
CA ASN A 275 8.07 -16.50 6.29
C ASN A 275 6.87 -16.73 7.18
N PHE A 276 6.91 -16.12 8.36
CA PHE A 276 5.82 -16.07 9.31
C PHE A 276 5.70 -14.65 9.87
N GLU A 277 4.48 -14.15 9.98
CA GLU A 277 4.19 -12.89 10.67
C GLU A 277 3.05 -13.10 11.67
N ALA A 278 3.10 -12.33 12.75
CA ALA A 278 1.97 -12.16 13.66
C ALA A 278 1.85 -10.70 14.06
N GLY A 279 0.64 -10.24 14.38
CA GLY A 279 0.37 -8.89 14.85
C GLY A 279 -0.87 -8.85 15.73
N TYR A 280 -0.75 -8.23 16.91
CA TYR A 280 -1.87 -7.86 17.77
C TYR A 280 -2.23 -6.40 17.50
N TYR A 281 -3.46 -6.17 17.08
CA TYR A 281 -4.05 -4.88 16.75
C TYR A 281 -4.95 -4.43 17.89
N ASP A 282 -4.47 -3.46 18.69
CA ASP A 282 -5.23 -2.84 19.79
C ASP A 282 -6.01 -1.64 19.23
N SER A 283 -7.31 -1.80 19.02
CA SER A 283 -8.22 -0.71 18.63
C SER A 283 -8.58 0.10 19.87
N ALA A 284 -8.03 1.33 19.95
CA ALA A 284 -8.14 2.12 21.18
C ALA A 284 -9.54 2.68 21.43
N GLU A 285 -10.35 2.88 20.39
CA GLU A 285 -11.72 3.41 20.48
C GLU A 285 -12.70 2.36 21.04
N ASP A 286 -12.52 1.09 20.70
CA ASP A 286 -13.37 0.01 21.23
C ASP A 286 -12.58 -1.24 21.62
N ARG A 287 -12.02 -1.23 22.84
CA ARG A 287 -11.37 -2.41 23.42
C ARG A 287 -12.35 -3.45 23.96
N SER A 288 -13.61 -3.09 24.09
CA SER A 288 -14.65 -3.98 24.62
C SER A 288 -15.41 -4.74 23.54
N GLY A 289 -15.32 -4.30 22.29
CA GLY A 289 -16.05 -4.85 21.16
C GLY A 289 -17.55 -4.56 21.21
N LEU A 290 -17.97 -3.54 21.95
CA LEU A 290 -19.39 -3.20 22.15
C LEU A 290 -19.85 -2.02 21.29
N ASP A 291 -18.93 -1.28 20.69
CA ASP A 291 -19.23 -0.14 19.83
C ASP A 291 -19.30 -0.58 18.36
N PRO A 292 -20.50 -0.70 17.75
CA PRO A 292 -20.64 -1.10 16.35
C PRO A 292 -20.08 -0.04 15.37
N MET A 293 -19.77 1.16 15.87
CA MET A 293 -19.23 2.26 15.07
C MET A 293 -17.70 2.28 15.01
N ALA A 294 -17.03 1.37 15.71
CA ALA A 294 -15.57 1.26 15.74
C ALA A 294 -15.10 -0.17 15.40
N GLU A 295 -13.86 -0.29 14.92
CA GLU A 295 -13.26 -1.59 14.64
C GLU A 295 -12.84 -2.28 15.94
N ASN A 296 -13.12 -3.58 16.07
CA ASN A 296 -12.63 -4.39 17.17
C ASN A 296 -11.12 -4.60 17.13
N SER A 297 -10.53 -4.87 18.29
CA SER A 297 -9.17 -5.40 18.36
C SER A 297 -9.08 -6.76 17.66
N SER A 298 -7.92 -7.09 17.09
CA SER A 298 -7.73 -8.35 16.35
C SER A 298 -6.31 -8.90 16.49
N ILE A 299 -6.16 -10.20 16.24
CA ILE A 299 -4.86 -10.84 16.08
C ILE A 299 -4.81 -11.38 14.65
N LYS A 300 -3.68 -11.15 13.98
CA LYS A 300 -3.44 -11.60 12.61
C LYS A 300 -2.21 -12.49 12.55
N TYR A 301 -2.31 -13.56 11.77
CA TYR A 301 -1.22 -14.50 11.54
C TYR A 301 -1.06 -14.74 10.04
N LEU A 302 0.17 -14.74 9.55
CA LEU A 302 0.53 -15.04 8.17
C LEU A 302 1.61 -16.11 8.16
N ALA A 303 1.44 -17.16 7.37
CA ALA A 303 2.49 -18.07 6.99
C ALA A 303 2.65 -18.07 5.48
N GLY A 304 3.89 -18.00 5.00
CA GLY A 304 4.19 -17.97 3.57
C GLY A 304 5.38 -18.82 3.20
N TYR A 305 5.39 -19.25 1.95
CA TYR A 305 6.49 -20.01 1.36
C TYR A 305 6.65 -19.66 -0.10
N THR A 306 7.89 -19.39 -0.53
CA THR A 306 8.24 -19.12 -1.92
C THR A 306 9.40 -20.02 -2.34
N ARG A 307 9.32 -20.60 -3.52
CA ARG A 307 10.36 -21.46 -4.08
C ARG A 307 10.58 -21.19 -5.55
N ASP A 308 11.84 -21.17 -5.93
CA ASP A 308 12.28 -21.27 -7.33
C ASP A 308 12.30 -22.76 -7.72
N LEU A 309 11.55 -23.11 -8.76
CA LEU A 309 11.44 -24.48 -9.28
C LEU A 309 12.43 -24.75 -10.42
N GLY A 310 13.31 -23.80 -10.71
CA GLY A 310 14.22 -23.83 -11.84
C GLY A 310 13.57 -23.41 -13.16
N ASN A 311 14.36 -23.28 -14.21
CA ASN A 311 13.93 -22.80 -15.52
C ASN A 311 13.15 -21.48 -15.44
N ASP A 312 13.60 -20.53 -14.60
CA ASP A 312 12.95 -19.22 -14.39
C ASP A 312 11.46 -19.31 -13.96
N LEU A 313 11.06 -20.37 -13.27
CA LEU A 313 9.73 -20.55 -12.70
C LEU A 313 9.81 -20.45 -11.18
N SER A 314 9.07 -19.50 -10.60
CA SER A 314 8.91 -19.36 -9.16
C SER A 314 7.44 -19.47 -8.75
N ILE A 315 7.18 -20.08 -7.59
CA ILE A 315 5.85 -20.22 -6.98
C ILE A 315 5.95 -19.73 -5.55
N GLY A 316 4.97 -18.92 -5.13
CA GLY A 316 4.77 -18.47 -3.75
C GLY A 316 3.33 -18.68 -3.32
N ALA A 317 3.13 -19.06 -2.07
CA ALA A 317 1.82 -19.15 -1.45
C ALA A 317 1.88 -18.56 -0.05
N GLN A 318 0.80 -17.88 0.36
CA GLN A 318 0.65 -17.35 1.71
C GLN A 318 -0.75 -17.65 2.23
N TYR A 319 -0.86 -17.77 3.54
CA TYR A 319 -2.12 -17.99 4.24
C TYR A 319 -2.21 -17.05 5.43
N LEU A 320 -3.24 -16.22 5.44
CA LEU A 320 -3.56 -15.25 6.49
C LEU A 320 -4.77 -15.77 7.28
N VAL A 321 -4.69 -15.65 8.60
CA VAL A 321 -5.81 -15.77 9.52
C VAL A 321 -5.92 -14.47 10.30
N GLU A 322 -7.10 -13.87 10.30
CA GLU A 322 -7.45 -12.72 11.11
C GLU A 322 -8.50 -13.13 12.12
N GLN A 323 -8.19 -12.99 13.42
CA GLN A 323 -9.09 -13.29 14.52
C GLN A 323 -9.61 -11.99 15.14
N MET A 324 -10.91 -11.77 15.07
CA MET A 324 -11.58 -10.69 15.79
C MET A 324 -11.63 -11.03 17.28
N LEU A 325 -11.18 -10.11 18.12
CA LEU A 325 -11.29 -10.24 19.57
C LEU A 325 -12.64 -9.70 20.05
N ASP A 326 -13.06 -10.13 21.24
CA ASP A 326 -14.34 -9.73 21.84
C ASP A 326 -15.55 -10.00 20.92
N TYR A 327 -15.46 -11.09 20.14
CA TYR A 327 -16.46 -11.47 19.15
C TYR A 327 -17.88 -11.60 19.71
N GLY A 328 -18.02 -12.10 20.95
CA GLY A 328 -19.31 -12.17 21.64
C GLY A 328 -19.94 -10.79 21.87
N SER A 329 -19.12 -9.79 22.22
CA SER A 329 -19.53 -8.40 22.39
C SER A 329 -19.95 -7.80 21.04
N TYR A 330 -19.12 -7.97 20.00
CA TYR A 330 -19.43 -7.57 18.63
C TYR A 330 -20.80 -8.14 18.18
N ARG A 331 -21.00 -9.45 18.33
CA ARG A 331 -22.27 -10.11 17.99
C ARG A 331 -23.49 -9.51 18.71
N SER A 332 -23.31 -9.10 19.97
CA SER A 332 -24.37 -8.51 20.78
C SER A 332 -24.65 -7.04 20.43
N SER A 333 -23.72 -6.34 19.81
CA SER A 333 -23.86 -4.93 19.41
C SER A 333 -24.55 -4.75 18.05
N LEU A 334 -24.62 -5.81 17.23
CA LEU A 334 -25.24 -5.76 15.91
C LEU A 334 -26.74 -5.55 15.95
N GLY A 335 -27.26 -4.72 15.05
CA GLY A 335 -28.67 -4.56 14.78
C GLY A 335 -29.29 -5.76 14.06
N ALA A 336 -30.60 -5.87 14.11
CA ALA A 336 -31.31 -6.94 13.42
C ALA A 336 -31.15 -6.82 11.89
N GLY A 337 -30.61 -7.86 11.27
CA GLY A 337 -30.40 -7.93 9.80
C GLY A 337 -29.08 -7.37 9.31
N GLU A 338 -28.19 -6.92 10.18
CA GLU A 338 -26.83 -6.54 9.80
C GLU A 338 -25.99 -7.77 9.42
N ALA A 339 -25.11 -7.62 8.44
CA ALA A 339 -24.19 -8.67 8.03
C ALA A 339 -23.19 -8.99 9.17
N VAL A 340 -23.07 -10.26 9.50
CA VAL A 340 -22.18 -10.74 10.56
C VAL A 340 -20.85 -11.14 9.96
N ARG A 341 -19.75 -10.51 10.42
CA ARG A 341 -18.39 -10.92 10.07
C ARG A 341 -18.01 -12.18 10.86
N ASP A 342 -17.18 -13.03 10.27
CA ASP A 342 -16.63 -14.19 10.95
C ASP A 342 -15.65 -13.80 12.06
N GLU A 343 -15.62 -14.60 13.15
CA GLU A 343 -14.60 -14.47 14.20
C GLU A 343 -13.19 -14.75 13.65
N LEU A 344 -13.09 -15.78 12.81
CA LEU A 344 -11.86 -16.18 12.13
C LEU A 344 -12.04 -16.00 10.63
N ARG A 345 -11.36 -14.99 10.08
CA ARG A 345 -11.32 -14.76 8.65
C ARG A 345 -10.06 -15.37 8.05
N HIS A 346 -10.21 -16.12 6.99
CA HIS A 346 -9.16 -16.82 6.29
C HIS A 346 -8.94 -16.25 4.89
N LEU A 347 -7.67 -16.06 4.50
CA LEU A 347 -7.30 -15.57 3.17
C LEU A 347 -6.05 -16.29 2.69
N ALA A 348 -6.13 -16.92 1.53
CA ALA A 348 -4.99 -17.56 0.87
C ALA A 348 -4.53 -16.74 -0.35
N THR A 349 -3.24 -16.78 -0.66
CA THR A 349 -2.71 -16.24 -1.91
C THR A 349 -1.86 -17.27 -2.64
N LEU A 350 -1.86 -17.18 -3.96
CA LEU A 350 -0.98 -17.94 -4.84
C LEU A 350 -0.34 -16.99 -5.85
N ARG A 351 1.00 -17.05 -5.96
CA ARG A 351 1.77 -16.35 -6.99
C ARG A 351 2.51 -17.37 -7.84
N VAL A 352 2.38 -17.28 -9.14
CA VAL A 352 3.18 -18.02 -10.11
C VAL A 352 3.84 -17.00 -11.04
N MET A 353 5.16 -17.05 -11.15
CA MET A 353 5.91 -16.18 -12.06
C MET A 353 6.80 -17.03 -12.95
N LYS A 354 6.74 -16.79 -14.25
CA LYS A 354 7.55 -17.44 -15.27
C LYS A 354 8.21 -16.40 -16.17
N LEU A 355 9.54 -16.45 -16.24
CA LEU A 355 10.31 -15.69 -17.23
C LEU A 355 10.58 -16.60 -18.43
N MET A 356 10.52 -16.04 -19.63
CA MET A 356 10.67 -16.75 -20.90
C MET A 356 11.47 -15.90 -21.89
N ARG A 357 11.99 -16.54 -22.96
CA ARG A 357 12.73 -15.88 -24.05
C ARG A 357 13.88 -15.00 -23.52
N ASP A 358 14.80 -15.61 -22.78
CA ASP A 358 15.93 -14.91 -22.15
C ASP A 358 15.45 -13.73 -21.28
N GLN A 359 14.37 -13.96 -20.51
CA GLN A 359 13.75 -13.01 -19.58
C GLN A 359 13.17 -11.75 -20.23
N THR A 360 12.94 -11.76 -21.55
CA THR A 360 12.24 -10.68 -22.25
C THR A 360 10.73 -10.76 -22.09
N VAL A 361 10.17 -11.96 -21.80
CA VAL A 361 8.74 -12.16 -21.49
C VAL A 361 8.60 -12.59 -20.04
N GLU A 362 7.77 -11.86 -19.30
CA GLU A 362 7.42 -12.14 -17.91
C GLU A 362 5.92 -12.43 -17.81
N ALA A 363 5.55 -13.63 -17.38
CA ALA A 363 4.17 -13.98 -17.10
C ALA A 363 3.98 -14.12 -15.59
N ILE A 364 2.99 -13.42 -15.03
CA ILE A 364 2.64 -13.46 -13.62
C ILE A 364 1.16 -13.82 -13.50
N PHE A 365 0.87 -14.78 -12.63
CA PHE A 365 -0.46 -15.04 -12.14
C PHE A 365 -0.46 -14.85 -10.63
N PHE A 366 -1.30 -13.94 -10.13
CA PHE A 366 -1.53 -13.77 -8.72
C PHE A 366 -3.02 -13.99 -8.41
N ALA A 367 -3.30 -14.74 -7.36
CA ALA A 367 -4.66 -15.01 -6.91
C ALA A 367 -4.77 -14.81 -5.40
N PHE A 368 -5.88 -14.21 -4.99
CA PHE A 368 -6.40 -14.23 -3.63
C PHE A 368 -7.64 -15.12 -3.61
N TYR A 369 -7.81 -15.88 -2.53
CA TYR A 369 -9.00 -16.66 -2.24
C TYR A 369 -9.34 -16.59 -0.76
N SER A 370 -10.55 -16.14 -0.43
CA SER A 370 -11.08 -16.14 0.93
C SER A 370 -12.00 -17.35 1.12
N PRO A 371 -11.56 -18.39 1.87
CA PRO A 371 -12.44 -19.49 2.24
C PRO A 371 -13.63 -19.05 3.10
N SER A 372 -13.47 -18.00 3.91
CA SER A 372 -14.53 -17.47 4.78
C SER A 372 -15.63 -16.79 3.98
N ASP A 373 -15.25 -15.97 3.01
CA ASP A 373 -16.19 -15.18 2.20
C ASP A 373 -16.60 -15.92 0.91
N ASN A 374 -15.94 -17.04 0.58
CA ASN A 374 -16.10 -17.78 -0.67
C ASN A 374 -15.96 -16.88 -1.90
N ASP A 375 -14.99 -15.99 -1.86
CA ASP A 375 -14.69 -15.03 -2.92
C ASP A 375 -13.21 -15.09 -3.35
N ALA A 376 -12.88 -14.51 -4.49
CA ALA A 376 -11.54 -14.53 -5.05
C ALA A 376 -11.23 -13.27 -5.87
N TYR A 377 -9.94 -12.96 -5.98
CA TYR A 377 -9.41 -11.94 -6.86
C TYR A 377 -8.21 -12.48 -7.65
N LEU A 378 -8.32 -12.50 -8.98
CA LEU A 378 -7.31 -13.02 -9.88
C LEU A 378 -6.65 -11.87 -10.68
N ARG A 379 -5.33 -11.92 -10.77
CA ARG A 379 -4.50 -10.91 -11.45
C ARG A 379 -3.49 -11.55 -12.43
N PRO A 380 -3.94 -12.09 -13.56
CA PRO A 380 -3.03 -12.52 -14.63
C PRO A 380 -2.41 -11.30 -15.33
N SER A 381 -1.11 -11.36 -15.63
CA SER A 381 -0.44 -10.36 -16.44
C SER A 381 0.72 -10.95 -17.24
N VAL A 382 1.00 -10.33 -18.39
CA VAL A 382 2.15 -10.64 -19.24
C VAL A 382 2.85 -9.34 -19.61
N GLY A 383 4.13 -9.25 -19.31
CA GLY A 383 5.04 -8.18 -19.70
C GLY A 383 5.96 -8.64 -20.83
N TYR A 384 6.19 -7.80 -21.81
CA TYR A 384 7.14 -8.02 -22.89
C TYR A 384 8.08 -6.83 -23.06
N LYS A 385 9.40 -7.05 -22.94
CA LYS A 385 10.44 -6.08 -23.25
C LYS A 385 10.65 -6.07 -24.76
N ILE A 386 10.16 -5.05 -25.46
CA ILE A 386 10.36 -4.89 -26.90
C ILE A 386 11.81 -4.47 -27.16
N THR A 387 12.34 -3.60 -26.31
CA THR A 387 13.75 -3.18 -26.25
C THR A 387 14.14 -3.07 -24.77
N ASP A 388 15.41 -2.79 -24.48
CA ASP A 388 15.89 -2.54 -23.11
C ASP A 388 15.19 -1.35 -22.46
N ASN A 389 14.70 -0.41 -23.25
CA ASN A 389 14.04 0.82 -22.81
C ASN A 389 12.49 0.73 -22.85
N MET A 390 11.92 -0.22 -23.63
CA MET A 390 10.48 -0.27 -23.89
C MET A 390 9.87 -1.58 -23.42
N LYS A 391 8.91 -1.49 -22.48
CA LYS A 391 8.12 -2.62 -21.97
C LYS A 391 6.63 -2.38 -22.25
N VAL A 392 5.96 -3.41 -22.77
CA VAL A 392 4.50 -3.49 -22.87
C VAL A 392 4.01 -4.50 -21.86
N THR A 393 2.95 -4.17 -21.13
CA THR A 393 2.30 -5.09 -20.16
C THR A 393 0.82 -5.14 -20.46
N ALA A 394 0.24 -6.33 -20.50
CA ALA A 394 -1.20 -6.54 -20.53
C ALA A 394 -1.61 -7.44 -19.38
N GLY A 395 -2.80 -7.22 -18.82
CA GLY A 395 -3.29 -8.02 -17.70
C GLY A 395 -4.79 -7.82 -17.49
N ALA A 396 -5.29 -8.49 -16.47
CA ALA A 396 -6.69 -8.40 -16.05
C ALA A 396 -6.79 -8.36 -14.52
N ASN A 397 -7.87 -7.77 -14.04
CA ASN A 397 -8.37 -7.89 -12.68
C ASN A 397 -9.74 -8.56 -12.77
N ILE A 398 -9.88 -9.73 -12.13
CA ILE A 398 -11.07 -10.56 -12.18
C ILE A 398 -11.50 -10.82 -10.74
N PHE A 399 -12.70 -10.36 -10.39
CA PHE A 399 -13.27 -10.50 -9.05
C PHE A 399 -14.39 -11.53 -9.10
N ILE A 400 -14.39 -12.45 -8.16
CA ILE A 400 -15.34 -13.57 -8.11
C ILE A 400 -15.93 -13.60 -6.70
N GLY A 401 -17.26 -13.56 -6.60
CA GLY A 401 -17.98 -13.70 -5.33
C GLY A 401 -19.49 -13.74 -5.59
N THR A 402 -20.22 -14.29 -4.64
CA THR A 402 -21.68 -14.39 -4.71
C THR A 402 -22.39 -13.34 -3.88
N GLU A 403 -21.68 -12.75 -2.94
CA GLU A 403 -22.22 -11.79 -1.98
C GLU A 403 -21.57 -10.43 -2.16
N ASP A 404 -22.37 -9.40 -2.36
CA ASP A 404 -21.93 -8.02 -2.61
C ASP A 404 -21.14 -7.39 -1.43
N HIS A 405 -21.25 -7.93 -0.21
CA HIS A 405 -20.62 -7.37 0.99
C HIS A 405 -19.27 -7.99 1.34
N THR A 406 -18.80 -8.98 0.60
CA THR A 406 -17.51 -9.66 0.83
C THR A 406 -16.34 -8.87 0.25
N GLU A 407 -15.10 -9.21 0.65
CA GLU A 407 -13.92 -8.41 0.30
C GLU A 407 -13.70 -8.28 -1.20
N PHE A 408 -13.84 -9.36 -1.96
CA PHE A 408 -13.64 -9.34 -3.41
C PHE A 408 -14.97 -9.37 -4.17
N GLY A 409 -16.02 -9.98 -3.62
CA GLY A 409 -17.35 -10.04 -4.24
C GLY A 409 -17.94 -8.66 -4.51
N GLN A 410 -17.68 -7.67 -3.63
CA GLN A 410 -18.10 -6.29 -3.85
C GLN A 410 -17.55 -5.67 -5.14
N PHE A 411 -16.49 -6.24 -5.70
CA PHE A 411 -15.83 -5.71 -6.89
C PHE A 411 -16.16 -6.47 -8.18
N GLU A 412 -17.04 -7.47 -8.18
CA GLU A 412 -17.38 -8.29 -9.35
C GLU A 412 -17.73 -7.44 -10.58
N ARG A 413 -18.45 -6.33 -10.38
CA ARG A 413 -18.80 -5.38 -11.46
C ARG A 413 -17.62 -4.59 -12.02
N ASN A 414 -16.46 -4.64 -11.37
CA ASN A 414 -15.24 -3.92 -11.77
C ASN A 414 -14.22 -4.79 -12.48
N ASP A 415 -14.58 -6.00 -12.91
CA ASP A 415 -13.72 -6.81 -13.76
C ASP A 415 -13.19 -5.98 -14.92
N ASN A 416 -11.91 -6.07 -15.18
CA ASN A 416 -11.29 -5.23 -16.20
C ASN A 416 -10.09 -5.90 -16.84
N ILE A 417 -9.81 -5.50 -18.09
CA ILE A 417 -8.57 -5.78 -18.80
C ILE A 417 -7.83 -4.48 -19.05
N TYR A 418 -6.52 -4.52 -18.95
CA TYR A 418 -5.68 -3.34 -19.13
C TYR A 418 -4.43 -3.61 -19.96
N ALA A 419 -3.90 -2.54 -20.55
CA ALA A 419 -2.59 -2.53 -21.19
C ALA A 419 -1.82 -1.27 -20.80
N ARG A 420 -0.49 -1.41 -20.69
CA ARG A 420 0.46 -0.33 -20.41
C ARG A 420 1.65 -0.41 -21.34
N VAL A 421 2.13 0.74 -21.76
CA VAL A 421 3.38 0.88 -22.53
C VAL A 421 4.26 1.85 -21.77
N ARG A 422 5.43 1.39 -21.33
CA ARG A 422 6.43 2.21 -20.63
C ARG A 422 7.70 2.32 -21.44
N TYR A 423 8.20 3.54 -21.59
CA TYR A 423 9.51 3.84 -22.19
C TYR A 423 10.39 4.55 -21.15
N SER A 424 11.53 3.93 -20.83
CA SER A 424 12.51 4.43 -19.85
C SER A 424 13.76 4.95 -20.57
N PHE A 425 14.33 6.09 -20.13
CA PHE A 425 15.46 6.75 -20.78
C PHE A 425 16.27 7.62 -19.79
#